data_93748bfb8ae79a41fa6c7ae08e98ca67
#
_entry.id   93748bfb8ae79a41fa6c7ae08e98ca67
#
_cell.length_a   1.000
_cell.length_b   1.000
_cell.length_c   1.000
_cell.angle_alpha   90.00
_cell.angle_beta   90.00
_cell.angle_gamma   90.00
#
_symmetry.space_group_name_H-M   'P 1'
#
loop_
_entity.id
_entity.type
_entity.pdbx_description
1 polymer ?
#
loop_
_entity_poly.entity_id
_entity_poly.type
_entity_poly.pdbx_seq_one_letter_code
_entity_poly.pdbx_strand_id
1 'polypeptide(L)'
;MQSLVTYSYSGTRTVSAVRLLGFALADWYVWALLAPAIFWLTRRVSFTRHPWLSAAIHLPATFVFLFARMQLRVLVGQLIPAVRIGPSGLMTSMALQVFVYWAIVAAAVALEYQRMYRDEQVAAIGLKTQLARAELGLLKMQLQPHFLFNTLNAISEQVHTDPEAAERMITHLSELLRHTIHSAEAQEISLGEELALLERYLVIQRARFAGRLEATLDVDAGAMEALVPNLVLQPLVENAIRHGIAPRASGGHVEVLARRDLVRRHLLLEVRDDGIGLDAARARQGAEGMAREGVGISNTASRLRQLYGTEYTFTLRSRDAGGSGTIASLTLPLHDTAIGTANHEPFKQPLPNGVVTDGA
;
A
#
# COMPACT_ATOMS: atom_id res chain seq x y z
N MET A 1 42.99 -38.38 -0.81
CA MET A 1 44.41 -38.47 -0.39
C MET A 1 44.61 -39.25 0.93
N GLN A 2 43.78 -39.07 1.95
CA GLN A 2 43.90 -39.82 3.24
C GLN A 2 43.72 -41.34 3.12
N SER A 3 42.93 -41.86 2.17
CA SER A 3 42.78 -43.29 1.92
C SER A 3 44.03 -43.95 1.30
N LEU A 4 44.88 -43.19 0.64
CA LEU A 4 46.15 -43.65 0.09
C LEU A 4 47.23 -43.79 1.19
N VAL A 5 47.22 -42.91 2.17
CA VAL A 5 48.21 -42.91 3.26
C VAL A 5 47.96 -44.07 4.23
N THR A 6 46.72 -44.42 4.53
CA THR A 6 46.34 -45.49 5.45
C THR A 6 46.62 -46.90 4.88
N TYR A 7 46.68 -47.01 3.58
CA TYR A 7 46.93 -48.30 2.86
C TYR A 7 48.42 -48.62 2.68
N SER A 8 49.27 -47.60 2.74
CA SER A 8 50.72 -47.77 2.59
C SER A 8 51.39 -48.45 3.81
N TYR A 9 50.69 -48.56 4.97
CA TYR A 9 51.24 -49.13 6.22
C TYR A 9 51.00 -50.64 6.39
N SER A 10 50.21 -51.27 5.52
CA SER A 10 49.98 -52.73 5.55
C SER A 10 50.52 -53.41 4.26
N GLY A 11 51.82 -53.63 4.20
CA GLY A 11 52.59 -54.59 3.35
C GLY A 11 51.98 -55.06 2.03
N THR A 12 52.58 -54.59 0.94
CA THR A 12 52.75 -55.32 -0.34
C THR A 12 51.52 -55.97 -1.02
N ARG A 13 50.49 -55.22 -1.28
CA ARG A 13 49.58 -55.52 -2.37
C ARG A 13 49.18 -54.21 -3.07
N THR A 14 49.64 -54.05 -4.33
CA THR A 14 49.18 -52.96 -5.23
C THR A 14 47.68 -53.08 -5.43
N VAL A 15 46.91 -52.29 -4.72
CA VAL A 15 45.45 -52.22 -4.94
C VAL A 15 45.22 -51.41 -6.22
N SER A 16 44.53 -51.99 -7.18
CA SER A 16 44.21 -51.32 -8.45
C SER A 16 43.43 -50.00 -8.16
N ALA A 17 43.78 -48.92 -8.88
CA ALA A 17 43.11 -47.61 -8.77
C ALA A 17 41.57 -47.72 -8.91
N VAL A 18 41.10 -48.67 -9.73
CA VAL A 18 39.67 -48.95 -9.93
C VAL A 18 39.00 -49.46 -8.64
N ARG A 19 39.68 -50.29 -7.83
CA ARG A 19 39.15 -50.77 -6.55
C ARG A 19 39.08 -49.64 -5.51
N LEU A 20 40.10 -48.76 -5.47
CA LEU A 20 40.10 -47.57 -4.60
C LEU A 20 38.98 -46.60 -4.97
N LEU A 21 38.76 -46.37 -6.25
CA LEU A 21 37.68 -45.54 -6.76
C LEU A 21 36.31 -46.14 -6.41
N GLY A 22 36.12 -47.44 -6.65
CA GLY A 22 34.89 -48.15 -6.32
C GLY A 22 34.56 -48.09 -4.84
N PHE A 23 35.59 -48.21 -3.99
CA PHE A 23 35.44 -48.06 -2.53
C PHE A 23 35.03 -46.65 -2.13
N ALA A 24 35.70 -45.63 -2.65
CA ALA A 24 35.36 -44.24 -2.36
C ALA A 24 33.94 -43.91 -2.79
N LEU A 25 33.53 -44.32 -3.98
CA LEU A 25 32.17 -44.13 -4.47
C LEU A 25 31.12 -44.84 -3.59
N ALA A 26 31.35 -46.11 -3.21
CA ALA A 26 30.41 -46.83 -2.34
C ALA A 26 30.24 -46.13 -0.98
N ASP A 27 31.28 -45.55 -0.43
CA ASP A 27 31.26 -44.82 0.84
C ASP A 27 30.42 -43.53 0.73
N TRP A 28 30.51 -42.80 -0.36
CA TRP A 28 29.70 -41.61 -0.63
C TRP A 28 28.24 -41.94 -0.96
N TYR A 29 27.96 -43.04 -1.67
CA TYR A 29 26.59 -43.47 -1.95
C TYR A 29 25.81 -43.82 -0.67
N VAL A 30 26.50 -44.38 0.36
CA VAL A 30 25.88 -44.63 1.67
C VAL A 30 25.40 -43.32 2.31
N TRP A 31 26.21 -42.26 2.23
CA TRP A 31 25.79 -40.94 2.70
C TRP A 31 24.64 -40.35 1.90
N ALA A 32 24.68 -40.51 0.56
CA ALA A 32 23.60 -40.06 -0.30
C ALA A 32 22.26 -40.75 0.04
N LEU A 33 22.29 -42.03 0.44
CA LEU A 33 21.12 -42.78 0.87
C LEU A 33 20.58 -42.30 2.23
N LEU A 34 21.46 -41.92 3.15
CA LEU A 34 21.08 -41.47 4.51
C LEU A 34 20.73 -39.97 4.58
N ALA A 35 21.24 -39.16 3.64
CA ALA A 35 21.02 -37.71 3.66
C ALA A 35 19.54 -37.31 3.65
N PRO A 36 18.62 -37.92 2.87
CA PRO A 36 17.20 -37.57 2.89
C PRO A 36 16.58 -37.74 4.28
N ALA A 37 16.97 -38.78 5.03
CA ALA A 37 16.48 -39.01 6.38
C ALA A 37 16.99 -37.96 7.38
N ILE A 38 18.26 -37.52 7.23
CA ILE A 38 18.82 -36.43 8.03
C ILE A 38 18.12 -35.12 7.70
N PHE A 39 17.87 -34.81 6.43
CA PHE A 39 17.11 -33.64 5.98
C PHE A 39 15.68 -33.67 6.53
N TRP A 40 15.01 -34.81 6.49
CA TRP A 40 13.65 -34.97 7.04
C TRP A 40 13.64 -34.71 8.55
N LEU A 41 14.59 -35.29 9.28
CA LEU A 41 14.71 -35.08 10.73
C LEU A 41 14.97 -33.59 11.07
N THR A 42 15.90 -32.94 10.37
CA THR A 42 16.20 -31.52 10.56
C THR A 42 14.99 -30.63 10.29
N ARG A 43 14.18 -30.96 9.28
CA ARG A 43 12.91 -30.23 9.01
C ARG A 43 11.84 -30.48 10.05
N ARG A 44 11.78 -31.73 10.61
CA ARG A 44 10.79 -32.07 11.62
C ARG A 44 11.06 -31.39 12.94
N VAL A 45 12.33 -31.21 13.28
CA VAL A 45 12.80 -30.57 14.50
C VAL A 45 13.74 -29.44 14.09
N SER A 46 13.11 -28.29 13.78
CA SER A 46 13.83 -27.13 13.21
C SER A 46 14.70 -26.44 14.26
N PHE A 47 15.94 -26.18 13.93
CA PHE A 47 16.88 -25.38 14.73
C PHE A 47 16.45 -23.91 14.83
N THR A 48 15.65 -23.41 13.89
CA THR A 48 15.17 -22.03 13.88
C THR A 48 14.09 -21.79 14.93
N ARG A 49 13.25 -22.80 15.20
CA ARG A 49 12.13 -22.70 16.16
C ARG A 49 12.50 -23.13 17.57
N HIS A 50 13.25 -24.24 17.67
CA HIS A 50 13.57 -24.89 18.96
C HIS A 50 15.02 -25.38 18.97
N PRO A 51 16.03 -24.48 19.10
CA PRO A 51 17.45 -24.83 18.96
C PRO A 51 17.90 -25.90 19.96
N TRP A 52 17.47 -25.80 21.22
CA TRP A 52 17.85 -26.75 22.30
C TRP A 52 17.24 -28.14 22.08
N LEU A 53 15.97 -28.21 21.66
CA LEU A 53 15.31 -29.46 21.33
C LEU A 53 15.94 -30.12 20.11
N SER A 54 16.29 -29.35 19.12
CA SER A 54 16.99 -29.83 17.91
C SER A 54 18.36 -30.40 18.26
N ALA A 55 19.14 -29.70 19.10
CA ALA A 55 20.42 -30.21 19.57
C ALA A 55 20.26 -31.51 20.38
N ALA A 56 19.28 -31.58 21.31
CA ALA A 56 19.00 -32.77 22.11
C ALA A 56 18.60 -33.99 21.29
N ILE A 57 17.99 -33.79 20.12
CA ILE A 57 17.59 -34.87 19.19
C ILE A 57 18.74 -35.22 18.24
N HIS A 58 19.44 -34.24 17.70
CA HIS A 58 20.51 -34.49 16.70
C HIS A 58 21.78 -35.09 17.34
N LEU A 59 22.07 -34.83 18.62
CA LEU A 59 23.19 -35.46 19.32
C LEU A 59 23.06 -36.99 19.35
N PRO A 60 21.99 -37.59 19.90
CA PRO A 60 21.83 -39.05 19.87
C PRO A 60 21.58 -39.58 18.44
N ALA A 61 20.88 -38.81 17.58
CA ALA A 61 20.69 -39.20 16.19
C ALA A 61 22.01 -39.36 15.43
N THR A 62 23.05 -38.58 15.76
CA THR A 62 24.39 -38.74 15.19
C THR A 62 24.89 -40.16 15.37
N PHE A 63 24.78 -40.71 16.60
CA PHE A 63 25.23 -42.08 16.87
C PHE A 63 24.39 -43.14 16.16
N VAL A 64 23.09 -42.95 16.09
CA VAL A 64 22.16 -43.84 15.33
C VAL A 64 22.52 -43.88 13.86
N PHE A 65 22.75 -42.72 13.26
CA PHE A 65 23.12 -42.63 11.83
C PHE A 65 24.51 -43.20 11.56
N LEU A 66 25.49 -43.01 12.46
CA LEU A 66 26.81 -43.60 12.36
C LEU A 66 26.73 -45.14 12.47
N PHE A 67 25.91 -45.64 13.38
CA PHE A 67 25.68 -47.08 13.54
C PHE A 67 25.01 -47.67 12.28
N ALA A 68 23.93 -47.05 11.81
CA ALA A 68 23.24 -47.48 10.59
C ALA A 68 24.18 -47.50 9.39
N ARG A 69 25.01 -46.46 9.24
CA ARG A 69 26.04 -46.41 8.20
C ARG A 69 27.07 -47.52 8.31
N MET A 70 27.52 -47.82 9.56
CA MET A 70 28.46 -48.93 9.79
C MET A 70 27.85 -50.26 9.33
N GLN A 71 26.59 -50.54 9.74
CA GLN A 71 25.89 -51.76 9.29
C GLN A 71 25.73 -51.86 7.76
N LEU A 72 25.34 -50.76 7.17
CA LEU A 72 25.17 -50.69 5.71
C LEU A 72 26.48 -50.92 4.98
N ARG A 73 27.60 -50.42 5.52
CA ARG A 73 28.95 -50.63 5.00
C ARG A 73 29.38 -52.08 5.14
N VAL A 74 29.08 -52.73 6.23
CA VAL A 74 29.36 -54.19 6.41
C VAL A 74 28.58 -55.01 5.39
N LEU A 75 27.30 -54.67 5.18
CA LEU A 75 26.47 -55.33 4.16
C LEU A 75 27.05 -55.16 2.76
N VAL A 76 27.43 -53.95 2.37
CA VAL A 76 28.10 -53.67 1.07
C VAL A 76 29.39 -54.43 0.96
N GLY A 77 30.20 -54.56 1.99
CA GLY A 77 31.42 -55.33 2.03
C GLY A 77 31.23 -56.87 1.94
N GLN A 78 30.05 -57.38 2.32
CA GLN A 78 29.67 -58.78 2.08
C GLN A 78 29.27 -59.02 0.63
N LEU A 79 28.55 -58.08 0.01
CA LEU A 79 28.11 -58.15 -1.37
C LEU A 79 29.27 -57.93 -2.36
N ILE A 80 30.22 -57.05 -1.98
CA ILE A 80 31.38 -56.67 -2.84
C ILE A 80 32.66 -56.87 -2.02
N PRO A 81 33.26 -58.08 -2.09
CA PRO A 81 34.46 -58.45 -1.26
C PRO A 81 35.66 -57.52 -1.45
N ALA A 82 35.73 -56.79 -2.56
CA ALA A 82 36.78 -55.81 -2.84
C ALA A 82 36.72 -54.57 -1.92
N VAL A 83 35.62 -54.37 -1.14
CA VAL A 83 35.34 -53.19 -0.30
C VAL A 83 35.59 -53.47 1.18
N ARG A 84 36.18 -54.59 1.59
CA ARG A 84 36.52 -54.93 2.99
C ARG A 84 37.62 -54.05 3.54
N ILE A 85 37.39 -53.44 4.69
CA ILE A 85 38.36 -52.60 5.41
C ILE A 85 38.76 -53.24 6.74
N GLY A 86 40.06 -53.16 7.02
CA GLY A 86 40.61 -53.63 8.31
C GLY A 86 40.23 -52.68 9.47
N PRO A 87 40.38 -53.17 10.73
CA PRO A 87 39.95 -52.44 11.94
C PRO A 87 40.65 -51.09 12.18
N SER A 88 41.89 -50.91 11.68
CA SER A 88 42.67 -49.68 11.86
C SER A 88 42.14 -48.46 11.09
N GLY A 89 41.32 -48.65 10.06
CA GLY A 89 40.67 -47.57 9.32
C GLY A 89 39.38 -47.06 9.98
N LEU A 90 38.89 -47.74 11.01
CA LEU A 90 37.61 -47.40 11.66
C LEU A 90 37.70 -46.14 12.52
N MET A 91 38.75 -45.95 13.31
CA MET A 91 38.84 -44.83 14.26
C MET A 91 39.10 -43.47 13.57
N THR A 92 39.98 -43.41 12.57
CA THR A 92 40.24 -42.18 11.84
C THR A 92 39.03 -41.76 10.95
N SER A 93 38.18 -42.70 10.59
CA SER A 93 36.97 -42.42 9.83
C SER A 93 35.82 -41.88 10.68
N MET A 94 35.76 -42.14 11.99
CA MET A 94 34.65 -41.72 12.84
C MET A 94 34.55 -40.20 13.00
N ALA A 95 35.65 -39.48 13.24
CA ALA A 95 35.64 -38.03 13.35
C ALA A 95 35.18 -37.35 12.03
N LEU A 96 35.66 -37.86 10.91
CA LEU A 96 35.23 -37.36 9.57
C LEU A 96 33.74 -37.60 9.37
N GLN A 97 33.18 -38.68 9.84
CA GLN A 97 31.80 -39.06 9.67
C GLN A 97 30.86 -38.20 10.53
N VAL A 98 31.25 -37.90 11.74
CA VAL A 98 30.56 -36.91 12.61
C VAL A 98 30.52 -35.56 11.88
N PHE A 99 31.66 -35.15 11.30
CA PHE A 99 31.73 -33.91 10.55
C PHE A 99 30.77 -33.91 9.33
N VAL A 100 30.72 -35.00 8.54
CA VAL A 100 29.79 -35.12 7.39
C VAL A 100 28.35 -35.06 7.83
N TYR A 101 27.96 -35.76 8.94
CA TYR A 101 26.61 -35.66 9.49
C TYR A 101 26.23 -34.21 9.80
N TRP A 102 27.06 -33.51 10.56
CA TRP A 102 26.80 -32.12 10.94
C TRP A 102 26.91 -31.14 9.78
N ALA A 103 27.72 -31.43 8.76
CA ALA A 103 27.72 -30.65 7.52
C ALA A 103 26.39 -30.77 6.77
N ILE A 104 25.78 -31.98 6.72
CA ILE A 104 24.46 -32.18 6.14
C ILE A 104 23.39 -31.42 6.93
N VAL A 105 23.44 -31.50 8.27
CA VAL A 105 22.54 -30.73 9.14
C VAL A 105 22.71 -29.23 8.92
N ALA A 106 23.95 -28.72 8.88
CA ALA A 106 24.22 -27.31 8.62
C ALA A 106 23.69 -26.86 7.23
N ALA A 107 23.87 -27.69 6.21
CA ALA A 107 23.32 -27.41 4.88
C ALA A 107 21.77 -27.37 4.88
N ALA A 108 21.13 -28.31 5.61
CA ALA A 108 19.68 -28.33 5.77
C ALA A 108 19.15 -27.06 6.47
N VAL A 109 19.81 -26.66 7.57
CA VAL A 109 19.47 -25.41 8.30
C VAL A 109 19.70 -24.19 7.43
N ALA A 110 20.81 -24.10 6.70
CA ALA A 110 21.08 -22.99 5.80
C ALA A 110 20.02 -22.84 4.71
N LEU A 111 19.58 -23.97 4.13
CA LEU A 111 18.48 -23.96 3.14
C LEU A 111 17.14 -23.54 3.78
N GLU A 112 16.88 -23.90 5.03
CA GLU A 112 15.69 -23.45 5.76
C GLU A 112 15.73 -21.94 6.00
N TYR A 113 16.86 -21.39 6.45
CA TYR A 113 17.05 -19.94 6.62
C TYR A 113 16.88 -19.19 5.30
N GLN A 114 17.43 -19.69 4.22
CA GLN A 114 17.27 -19.07 2.89
C GLN A 114 15.80 -19.03 2.44
N ARG A 115 15.03 -20.09 2.73
CA ARG A 115 13.60 -20.12 2.40
C ARG A 115 12.84 -19.11 3.23
N MET A 116 13.01 -19.10 4.55
CA MET A 116 12.38 -18.13 5.45
C MET A 116 12.66 -16.69 5.01
N TYR A 117 13.92 -16.37 4.72
CA TYR A 117 14.31 -15.04 4.26
C TYR A 117 13.66 -14.64 2.93
N ARG A 118 13.56 -15.59 1.99
CA ARG A 118 12.85 -15.35 0.73
C ARG A 118 11.35 -15.12 0.94
N ASP A 119 10.73 -15.92 1.81
CA ASP A 119 9.30 -15.80 2.10
C ASP A 119 9.00 -14.44 2.76
N GLU A 120 9.85 -13.96 3.68
CA GLU A 120 9.75 -12.61 4.26
C GLU A 120 9.91 -11.51 3.21
N GLN A 121 10.88 -11.64 2.29
CA GLN A 121 11.06 -10.68 1.21
C GLN A 121 9.85 -10.63 0.27
N VAL A 122 9.30 -11.79 -0.10
CA VAL A 122 8.09 -11.86 -0.95
C VAL A 122 6.89 -11.24 -0.23
N ALA A 123 6.70 -11.50 1.05
CA ALA A 123 5.65 -10.89 1.85
C ALA A 123 5.82 -9.36 1.94
N ALA A 124 7.03 -8.87 2.18
CA ALA A 124 7.34 -7.44 2.24
C ALA A 124 7.09 -6.73 0.90
N ILE A 125 7.48 -7.36 -0.23
CA ILE A 125 7.17 -6.84 -1.58
C ILE A 125 5.67 -6.83 -1.83
N GLY A 126 4.95 -7.88 -1.41
CA GLY A 126 3.49 -7.95 -1.49
C GLY A 126 2.80 -6.80 -0.77
N LEU A 127 3.21 -6.52 0.47
CA LEU A 127 2.68 -5.40 1.27
C LEU A 127 2.98 -4.04 0.63
N LYS A 128 4.22 -3.81 0.14
CA LYS A 128 4.59 -2.58 -0.58
C LYS A 128 3.73 -2.39 -1.84
N THR A 129 3.47 -3.47 -2.57
CA THR A 129 2.62 -3.42 -3.78
C THR A 129 1.17 -3.09 -3.43
N GLN A 130 0.64 -3.63 -2.32
CA GLN A 130 -0.71 -3.31 -1.85
C GLN A 130 -0.81 -1.85 -1.40
N LEU A 131 0.20 -1.35 -0.66
CA LEU A 131 0.27 0.05 -0.24
C LEU A 131 0.29 0.99 -1.46
N ALA A 132 1.18 0.75 -2.43
CA ALA A 132 1.26 1.55 -3.65
C ALA A 132 -0.06 1.51 -4.47
N ARG A 133 -0.75 0.37 -4.50
CA ARG A 133 -2.09 0.28 -5.14
C ARG A 133 -3.15 1.05 -4.38
N ALA A 134 -3.11 1.04 -3.06
CA ALA A 134 -4.03 1.82 -2.23
C ALA A 134 -3.78 3.33 -2.40
N GLU A 135 -2.52 3.77 -2.40
CA GLU A 135 -2.14 5.16 -2.67
C GLU A 135 -2.57 5.60 -4.07
N LEU A 136 -2.33 4.79 -5.11
CA LEU A 136 -2.83 5.05 -6.46
C LEU A 136 -4.36 5.07 -6.53
N GLY A 137 -5.03 4.23 -5.73
CA GLY A 137 -6.50 4.23 -5.61
C GLY A 137 -7.02 5.54 -5.02
N LEU A 138 -6.39 6.03 -3.95
CA LEU A 138 -6.73 7.32 -3.33
C LEU A 138 -6.48 8.48 -4.30
N LEU A 139 -5.33 8.49 -4.97
CA LEU A 139 -5.00 9.50 -5.98
C LEU A 139 -6.01 9.51 -7.15
N LYS A 140 -6.42 8.33 -7.64
CA LYS A 140 -7.47 8.20 -8.67
C LYS A 140 -8.84 8.68 -8.20
N MET A 141 -9.17 8.55 -6.91
CA MET A 141 -10.43 9.08 -6.36
C MET A 141 -10.41 10.61 -6.21
N GLN A 142 -9.23 11.22 -5.99
CA GLN A 142 -9.08 12.68 -5.96
C GLN A 142 -9.17 13.30 -7.37
N LEU A 143 -8.68 12.62 -8.39
CA LEU A 143 -8.85 12.99 -9.79
C LEU A 143 -10.17 12.39 -10.27
N GLN A 144 -11.25 13.17 -10.29
CA GLN A 144 -12.54 12.73 -10.81
C GLN A 144 -12.41 12.29 -12.29
N PRO A 145 -12.43 10.97 -12.60
CA PRO A 145 -12.13 10.49 -13.94
C PRO A 145 -13.11 11.06 -14.98
N HIS A 146 -14.35 11.22 -14.58
CA HIS A 146 -15.41 11.77 -15.43
C HIS A 146 -15.17 13.25 -15.82
N PHE A 147 -14.67 14.07 -14.88
CA PHE A 147 -14.27 15.44 -15.19
C PHE A 147 -13.13 15.46 -16.22
N LEU A 148 -12.11 14.64 -16.01
CA LEU A 148 -10.96 14.56 -16.89
C LEU A 148 -11.35 14.14 -18.32
N PHE A 149 -12.13 13.06 -18.46
CA PHE A 149 -12.62 12.61 -19.77
C PHE A 149 -13.46 13.67 -20.48
N ASN A 150 -14.38 14.31 -19.76
CA ASN A 150 -15.23 15.37 -20.35
C ASN A 150 -14.41 16.60 -20.76
N THR A 151 -13.40 16.97 -19.99
CA THR A 151 -12.50 18.09 -20.32
C THR A 151 -11.66 17.76 -21.55
N LEU A 152 -11.07 16.56 -21.64
CA LEU A 152 -10.31 16.13 -22.82
C LEU A 152 -11.17 16.08 -24.09
N ASN A 153 -12.42 15.62 -23.99
CA ASN A 153 -13.35 15.64 -25.12
C ASN A 153 -13.67 17.08 -25.55
N ALA A 154 -13.94 18.00 -24.61
CA ALA A 154 -14.18 19.39 -24.91
C ALA A 154 -12.95 20.08 -25.54
N ILE A 155 -11.72 19.77 -25.03
CA ILE A 155 -10.49 20.26 -25.67
C ILE A 155 -10.38 19.74 -27.08
N SER A 156 -10.63 18.46 -27.35
CA SER A 156 -10.58 17.86 -28.68
C SER A 156 -11.55 18.53 -29.67
N GLU A 157 -12.74 18.90 -29.20
CA GLU A 157 -13.73 19.65 -29.99
C GLU A 157 -13.24 21.07 -30.26
N GLN A 158 -12.69 21.77 -29.27
CA GLN A 158 -12.21 23.13 -29.36
C GLN A 158 -10.94 23.29 -30.22
N VAL A 159 -10.07 22.27 -30.29
CA VAL A 159 -8.82 22.34 -31.10
C VAL A 159 -9.07 22.79 -32.55
N HIS A 160 -10.20 22.42 -33.11
CA HIS A 160 -10.54 22.77 -34.51
C HIS A 160 -11.40 24.04 -34.65
N THR A 161 -12.11 24.45 -33.60
CA THR A 161 -13.05 25.57 -33.64
C THR A 161 -12.51 26.85 -33.02
N ASP A 162 -11.78 26.71 -31.88
CA ASP A 162 -11.11 27.79 -31.14
C ASP A 162 -9.81 27.25 -30.50
N PRO A 163 -8.69 27.20 -31.25
CA PRO A 163 -7.41 26.69 -30.77
C PRO A 163 -6.88 27.42 -29.54
N GLU A 164 -7.12 28.73 -29.43
CA GLU A 164 -6.68 29.49 -28.24
C GLU A 164 -7.47 29.09 -26.98
N ALA A 165 -8.78 28.84 -27.10
CA ALA A 165 -9.57 28.32 -26.00
C ALA A 165 -9.09 26.92 -25.60
N ALA A 166 -8.76 26.05 -26.56
CA ALA A 166 -8.20 24.72 -26.29
C ALA A 166 -6.85 24.80 -25.54
N GLU A 167 -5.95 25.70 -25.92
CA GLU A 167 -4.67 25.93 -25.27
C GLU A 167 -4.85 26.42 -23.82
N ARG A 168 -5.75 27.38 -23.61
CA ARG A 168 -6.12 27.84 -22.25
C ARG A 168 -6.64 26.70 -21.39
N MET A 169 -7.54 25.85 -21.94
CA MET A 169 -8.07 24.70 -21.22
C MET A 169 -6.98 23.69 -20.83
N ILE A 170 -6.01 23.39 -21.72
CA ILE A 170 -4.88 22.49 -21.45
C ILE A 170 -4.02 23.07 -20.33
N THR A 171 -3.72 24.37 -20.37
CA THR A 171 -2.91 25.04 -19.35
C THR A 171 -3.57 24.95 -17.98
N HIS A 172 -4.84 25.35 -17.88
CA HIS A 172 -5.56 25.30 -16.60
C HIS A 172 -5.76 23.87 -16.09
N LEU A 173 -6.00 22.89 -16.97
CA LEU A 173 -6.08 21.48 -16.59
C LEU A 173 -4.75 20.98 -16.02
N SER A 174 -3.63 21.32 -16.68
CA SER A 174 -2.30 20.93 -16.24
C SER A 174 -1.94 21.51 -14.88
N GLU A 175 -2.28 22.79 -14.63
CA GLU A 175 -2.08 23.44 -13.34
C GLU A 175 -2.94 22.83 -12.24
N LEU A 176 -4.22 22.53 -12.53
CA LEU A 176 -5.15 21.89 -11.60
C LEU A 176 -4.68 20.49 -11.20
N LEU A 177 -4.24 19.68 -12.18
CA LEU A 177 -3.66 18.36 -11.93
C LEU A 177 -2.38 18.44 -11.09
N ARG A 178 -1.48 19.37 -11.44
CA ARG A 178 -0.24 19.57 -10.70
C ARG A 178 -0.51 19.94 -9.25
N HIS A 179 -1.45 20.85 -9.00
CA HIS A 179 -1.83 21.22 -7.64
C HIS A 179 -2.41 20.04 -6.87
N THR A 180 -3.36 19.30 -7.46
CA THR A 180 -3.99 18.14 -6.81
C THR A 180 -2.95 17.07 -6.41
N ILE A 181 -1.89 16.89 -7.21
CA ILE A 181 -0.82 15.94 -6.93
C ILE A 181 0.10 16.45 -5.79
N HIS A 182 0.49 17.73 -5.81
CA HIS A 182 1.44 18.28 -4.84
C HIS A 182 0.82 18.65 -3.50
N SER A 183 -0.45 19.04 -3.50
CA SER A 183 -1.17 19.44 -2.28
C SER A 183 -1.94 18.29 -1.61
N ALA A 184 -1.71 17.05 -2.05
CA ALA A 184 -2.34 15.88 -1.44
C ALA A 184 -1.97 15.70 0.05
N GLU A 185 -0.83 16.26 0.48
CA GLU A 185 -0.33 16.22 1.86
C GLU A 185 -0.93 17.33 2.76
N ALA A 186 -1.34 18.47 2.17
CA ALA A 186 -1.93 19.56 2.92
C ALA A 186 -3.39 19.27 3.25
N GLN A 187 -3.71 19.17 4.53
CA GLN A 187 -5.09 18.95 4.99
C GLN A 187 -5.94 20.21 4.84
N GLU A 188 -5.37 21.40 5.12
CA GLU A 188 -6.00 22.70 5.01
C GLU A 188 -5.09 23.64 4.20
N ILE A 189 -5.72 24.55 3.44
CA ILE A 189 -5.10 25.61 2.65
C ILE A 189 -5.83 26.94 2.94
N SER A 190 -5.26 28.07 2.53
CA SER A 190 -5.98 29.34 2.61
C SER A 190 -7.17 29.36 1.66
N LEU A 191 -8.26 30.05 2.04
CA LEU A 191 -9.41 30.24 1.16
C LEU A 191 -9.01 30.90 -0.16
N GLY A 192 -8.03 31.80 -0.14
CA GLY A 192 -7.49 32.41 -1.36
C GLY A 192 -6.90 31.39 -2.34
N GLU A 193 -6.15 30.39 -1.84
CA GLU A 193 -5.63 29.29 -2.66
C GLU A 193 -6.74 28.38 -3.20
N GLU A 194 -7.73 28.06 -2.36
CA GLU A 194 -8.90 27.26 -2.76
C GLU A 194 -9.70 27.96 -3.88
N LEU A 195 -9.92 29.28 -3.76
CA LEU A 195 -10.60 30.07 -4.77
C LEU A 195 -9.81 30.17 -6.08
N ALA A 196 -8.49 30.32 -5.99
CA ALA A 196 -7.64 30.31 -7.19
C ALA A 196 -7.72 28.99 -7.96
N LEU A 197 -7.85 27.85 -7.24
CA LEU A 197 -8.07 26.53 -7.85
C LEU A 197 -9.47 26.43 -8.45
N LEU A 198 -10.47 26.92 -7.74
CA LEU A 198 -11.85 26.94 -8.20
C LEU A 198 -12.01 27.80 -9.47
N GLU A 199 -11.33 28.94 -9.56
CA GLU A 199 -11.34 29.76 -10.77
C GLU A 199 -10.80 29.01 -11.99
N ARG A 200 -9.68 28.30 -11.86
CA ARG A 200 -9.14 27.46 -12.95
C ARG A 200 -10.14 26.38 -13.38
N TYR A 201 -10.80 25.74 -12.41
CA TYR A 201 -11.86 24.78 -12.68
C TYR A 201 -13.03 25.43 -13.44
N LEU A 202 -13.49 26.61 -13.01
CA LEU A 202 -14.59 27.35 -13.64
C LEU A 202 -14.28 27.81 -15.07
N VAL A 203 -13.03 28.21 -15.36
CA VAL A 203 -12.59 28.54 -16.74
C VAL A 203 -12.81 27.34 -17.68
N ILE A 204 -12.40 26.15 -17.25
CA ILE A 204 -12.60 24.91 -18.02
C ILE A 204 -14.10 24.62 -18.21
N GLN A 205 -14.90 24.76 -17.14
CA GLN A 205 -16.33 24.51 -17.20
C GLN A 205 -17.06 25.51 -18.10
N ARG A 206 -16.72 26.81 -18.04
CA ARG A 206 -17.31 27.84 -18.93
C ARG A 206 -17.04 27.54 -20.42
N ALA A 207 -15.80 27.16 -20.74
CA ALA A 207 -15.48 26.75 -22.10
C ALA A 207 -16.31 25.54 -22.56
N ARG A 208 -16.42 24.51 -21.71
CA ARG A 208 -17.21 23.30 -21.98
C ARG A 208 -18.69 23.57 -22.15
N PHE A 209 -19.25 24.53 -21.42
CA PHE A 209 -20.67 24.90 -21.53
C PHE A 209 -20.96 25.95 -22.62
N ALA A 210 -19.95 26.34 -23.40
CA ALA A 210 -20.09 27.29 -24.52
C ALA A 210 -20.87 28.58 -24.14
N GLY A 211 -20.48 29.20 -23.01
CA GLY A 211 -21.09 30.44 -22.54
C GLY A 211 -22.43 30.27 -21.80
N ARG A 212 -22.99 29.06 -21.69
CA ARG A 212 -24.23 28.80 -20.95
C ARG A 212 -24.03 28.71 -19.42
N LEU A 213 -22.81 28.72 -18.93
CA LEU A 213 -22.48 28.72 -17.50
C LEU A 213 -21.92 30.09 -17.10
N GLU A 214 -22.64 30.76 -16.21
CA GLU A 214 -22.13 31.93 -15.50
C GLU A 214 -21.74 31.55 -14.10
N ALA A 215 -20.67 32.15 -13.58
CA ALA A 215 -20.23 31.94 -12.22
C ALA A 215 -19.71 33.24 -11.62
N THR A 216 -20.09 33.52 -10.36
CA THR A 216 -19.63 34.70 -9.61
C THR A 216 -19.04 34.26 -8.26
N LEU A 217 -18.00 34.98 -7.83
CA LEU A 217 -17.37 34.83 -6.52
C LEU A 217 -17.61 36.11 -5.73
N ASP A 218 -18.32 36.01 -4.61
CA ASP A 218 -18.60 37.10 -3.69
C ASP A 218 -17.98 36.76 -2.33
N VAL A 219 -16.78 37.27 -2.07
CA VAL A 219 -15.92 36.88 -0.98
C VAL A 219 -15.49 38.09 -0.16
N ASP A 220 -15.68 38.02 1.14
CA ASP A 220 -15.13 39.04 2.06
C ASP A 220 -13.59 39.05 1.99
N ALA A 221 -13.01 40.24 1.79
CA ALA A 221 -11.54 40.36 1.73
C ALA A 221 -10.82 39.77 2.95
N GLY A 222 -11.44 39.90 4.14
CA GLY A 222 -10.89 39.35 5.36
C GLY A 222 -11.07 37.82 5.51
N ALA A 223 -11.77 37.14 4.60
CA ALA A 223 -11.91 35.70 4.60
C ALA A 223 -10.81 34.97 3.82
N MET A 224 -10.02 35.67 3.00
CA MET A 224 -9.01 35.05 2.11
C MET A 224 -7.92 34.28 2.87
N GLU A 225 -7.54 34.74 4.07
CA GLU A 225 -6.51 34.14 4.91
C GLU A 225 -7.05 32.96 5.78
N ALA A 226 -8.37 32.75 5.79
CA ALA A 226 -8.98 31.68 6.58
C ALA A 226 -8.57 30.30 6.04
N LEU A 227 -8.23 29.39 6.93
CA LEU A 227 -7.91 28.01 6.57
C LEU A 227 -9.18 27.21 6.27
N VAL A 228 -9.16 26.49 5.15
CA VAL A 228 -10.24 25.60 4.72
C VAL A 228 -9.68 24.26 4.27
N PRO A 229 -10.46 23.17 4.36
CA PRO A 229 -10.03 21.89 3.82
C PRO A 229 -9.74 22.02 2.32
N ASN A 230 -8.60 21.52 1.89
CA ASN A 230 -8.19 21.53 0.49
C ASN A 230 -9.27 20.88 -0.40
N LEU A 231 -9.65 21.50 -1.51
CA LEU A 231 -10.70 21.07 -2.44
C LEU A 231 -12.08 20.90 -1.76
N VAL A 232 -12.46 21.83 -0.85
CA VAL A 232 -13.79 21.80 -0.20
C VAL A 232 -14.87 22.43 -1.07
N LEU A 233 -14.56 23.52 -1.79
CA LEU A 233 -15.50 24.23 -2.66
C LEU A 233 -15.75 23.52 -3.99
N GLN A 234 -14.71 22.87 -4.55
CA GLN A 234 -14.81 22.22 -5.85
C GLN A 234 -15.92 21.17 -5.93
N PRO A 235 -16.09 20.20 -4.99
CA PRO A 235 -17.19 19.25 -5.02
C PRO A 235 -18.59 19.91 -4.91
N LEU A 236 -18.70 21.03 -4.21
CA LEU A 236 -19.96 21.75 -4.07
C LEU A 236 -20.34 22.45 -5.38
N VAL A 237 -19.40 23.14 -6.01
CA VAL A 237 -19.57 23.79 -7.32
C VAL A 237 -19.81 22.75 -8.41
N GLU A 238 -19.08 21.63 -8.39
CA GLU A 238 -19.32 20.53 -9.32
C GLU A 238 -20.75 19.98 -9.21
N ASN A 239 -21.21 19.79 -7.97
CA ASN A 239 -22.58 19.34 -7.71
C ASN A 239 -23.61 20.32 -8.30
N ALA A 240 -23.42 21.62 -8.08
CA ALA A 240 -24.27 22.67 -8.63
C ALA A 240 -24.30 22.66 -10.17
N ILE A 241 -23.12 22.56 -10.80
CA ILE A 241 -23.02 22.52 -12.27
C ILE A 241 -23.65 21.23 -12.82
N ARG A 242 -23.29 20.08 -12.27
CA ARG A 242 -23.69 18.78 -12.80
C ARG A 242 -25.17 18.49 -12.62
N HIS A 243 -25.70 18.77 -11.45
CA HIS A 243 -27.07 18.42 -11.08
C HIS A 243 -28.06 19.59 -11.22
N GLY A 244 -27.60 20.82 -11.04
CA GLY A 244 -28.42 22.00 -11.19
C GLY A 244 -28.45 22.52 -12.64
N ILE A 245 -27.29 22.84 -13.20
CA ILE A 245 -27.15 23.59 -14.45
C ILE A 245 -27.15 22.70 -15.69
N ALA A 246 -26.35 21.63 -15.70
CA ALA A 246 -26.15 20.78 -16.89
C ALA A 246 -27.46 20.23 -17.50
N PRO A 247 -28.50 19.89 -16.71
CA PRO A 247 -29.77 19.44 -17.24
C PRO A 247 -30.59 20.52 -17.96
N ARG A 248 -30.25 21.82 -17.80
CA ARG A 248 -30.97 22.95 -18.41
C ARG A 248 -30.35 23.33 -19.75
N ALA A 249 -31.16 23.34 -20.81
CA ALA A 249 -30.72 23.79 -22.13
C ALA A 249 -30.34 25.28 -22.12
N SER A 250 -31.02 26.10 -21.30
CA SER A 250 -30.76 27.54 -21.14
C SER A 250 -29.44 27.82 -20.36
N GLY A 251 -28.81 26.81 -19.78
CA GLY A 251 -27.70 27.04 -18.86
C GLY A 251 -28.15 27.56 -17.49
N GLY A 252 -27.27 28.25 -16.79
CA GLY A 252 -27.57 28.83 -15.51
C GLY A 252 -26.37 29.48 -14.84
N HIS A 253 -26.59 29.95 -13.61
CA HIS A 253 -25.63 30.71 -12.80
C HIS A 253 -25.30 29.99 -11.51
N VAL A 254 -24.01 29.98 -11.18
CA VAL A 254 -23.48 29.50 -9.88
C VAL A 254 -22.82 30.67 -9.16
N GLU A 255 -23.21 30.89 -7.92
CA GLU A 255 -22.65 31.92 -7.05
C GLU A 255 -21.95 31.26 -5.88
N VAL A 256 -20.69 31.64 -5.63
CA VAL A 256 -19.91 31.20 -4.46
C VAL A 256 -19.74 32.39 -3.52
N LEU A 257 -20.20 32.23 -2.29
CA LEU A 257 -20.11 33.26 -1.27
C LEU A 257 -19.19 32.77 -0.15
N ALA A 258 -18.37 33.68 0.38
CA ALA A 258 -17.63 33.45 1.60
C ALA A 258 -17.76 34.67 2.53
N ARG A 259 -18.19 34.44 3.75
CA ARG A 259 -18.42 35.48 4.78
C ARG A 259 -17.72 35.07 6.06
N ARG A 260 -17.05 36.05 6.69
CA ARG A 260 -16.36 35.89 7.96
C ARG A 260 -17.20 36.45 9.09
N ASP A 261 -17.64 35.59 10.03
CA ASP A 261 -18.29 36.03 11.28
C ASP A 261 -17.25 36.05 12.41
N LEU A 262 -16.76 37.26 12.71
CA LEU A 262 -15.77 37.49 13.75
C LEU A 262 -16.34 37.31 15.17
N VAL A 263 -17.62 37.50 15.33
CA VAL A 263 -18.28 37.39 16.65
C VAL A 263 -18.42 35.94 17.06
N ARG A 264 -18.88 35.12 16.13
CA ARG A 264 -19.03 33.67 16.34
C ARG A 264 -17.78 32.88 16.04
N ARG A 265 -16.74 33.52 15.47
CA ARG A 265 -15.51 32.88 14.99
C ARG A 265 -15.79 31.76 14.00
N HIS A 266 -16.65 32.03 13.04
CA HIS A 266 -16.98 31.10 11.98
C HIS A 266 -16.68 31.67 10.59
N LEU A 267 -16.39 30.79 9.67
CA LEU A 267 -16.36 31.04 8.21
C LEU A 267 -17.61 30.39 7.61
N LEU A 268 -18.45 31.17 6.94
CA LEU A 268 -19.58 30.68 6.15
C LEU A 268 -19.17 30.60 4.68
N LEU A 269 -19.26 29.45 4.09
CA LEU A 269 -19.10 29.20 2.66
C LEU A 269 -20.44 28.76 2.09
N GLU A 270 -20.91 29.39 1.02
CA GLU A 270 -22.13 28.98 0.34
C GLU A 270 -21.88 28.84 -1.17
N VAL A 271 -22.43 27.80 -1.75
CA VAL A 271 -22.54 27.62 -3.20
C VAL A 271 -24.02 27.61 -3.55
N ARG A 272 -24.44 28.54 -4.37
CA ARG A 272 -25.83 28.74 -4.81
C ARG A 272 -25.93 28.51 -6.29
N ASP A 273 -26.90 27.75 -6.76
CA ASP A 273 -27.24 27.62 -8.16
C ASP A 273 -28.69 28.05 -8.42
N ASP A 274 -28.99 28.42 -9.65
CA ASP A 274 -30.33 28.68 -10.15
C ASP A 274 -30.88 27.51 -10.98
N GLY A 275 -30.36 26.31 -10.75
CA GLY A 275 -30.62 25.09 -11.52
C GLY A 275 -32.02 24.52 -11.32
N ILE A 276 -32.18 23.24 -11.66
CA ILE A 276 -33.47 22.52 -11.57
C ILE A 276 -33.98 22.28 -10.17
N GLY A 277 -33.12 22.49 -9.15
CA GLY A 277 -33.44 22.28 -7.73
C GLY A 277 -33.32 20.82 -7.27
N LEU A 278 -33.34 20.63 -5.94
CA LEU A 278 -33.08 19.34 -5.29
C LEU A 278 -34.10 18.26 -5.63
N ASP A 279 -35.38 18.59 -5.62
CA ASP A 279 -36.43 17.59 -5.82
C ASP A 279 -36.47 17.09 -7.28
N ALA A 280 -36.30 17.99 -8.24
CA ALA A 280 -36.19 17.62 -9.65
C ALA A 280 -34.90 16.84 -9.95
N ALA A 281 -33.78 17.17 -9.29
CA ALA A 281 -32.54 16.44 -9.41
C ALA A 281 -32.68 15.01 -8.85
N ARG A 282 -33.27 14.85 -7.67
CA ARG A 282 -33.56 13.53 -7.06
C ARG A 282 -34.52 12.69 -7.90
N ALA A 283 -35.56 13.29 -8.44
CA ALA A 283 -36.51 12.58 -9.28
C ALA A 283 -35.88 12.03 -10.58
N ARG A 284 -34.87 12.71 -11.14
CA ARG A 284 -34.15 12.26 -12.34
C ARG A 284 -33.18 11.11 -12.09
N GLN A 285 -32.62 11.03 -10.90
CA GLN A 285 -31.55 10.05 -10.59
C GLN A 285 -32.06 8.63 -10.33
N GLY A 286 -33.32 8.48 -9.88
CA GLY A 286 -33.83 7.17 -9.45
C GLY A 286 -33.06 6.55 -8.29
N ALA A 287 -33.47 5.37 -7.81
CA ALA A 287 -32.88 4.72 -6.64
C ALA A 287 -31.41 4.29 -6.85
N GLU A 288 -31.01 3.95 -8.06
CA GLU A 288 -29.63 3.48 -8.36
C GLU A 288 -28.64 4.65 -8.55
N GLY A 289 -29.10 5.82 -9.02
CA GLY A 289 -28.28 7.02 -9.17
C GLY A 289 -27.87 7.60 -7.81
N MET A 290 -28.73 7.56 -6.82
CA MET A 290 -28.47 8.09 -5.45
C MET A 290 -27.30 7.37 -4.75
N ALA A 291 -27.08 6.09 -5.00
CA ALA A 291 -25.99 5.34 -4.37
C ALA A 291 -24.60 5.68 -4.97
N ARG A 292 -24.53 6.12 -6.24
CA ARG A 292 -23.26 6.44 -6.92
C ARG A 292 -22.86 7.91 -6.82
N GLU A 293 -23.81 8.81 -6.64
CA GLU A 293 -23.59 10.27 -6.75
C GLU A 293 -23.37 10.98 -5.42
N GLY A 294 -23.67 10.33 -4.30
CA GLY A 294 -23.34 10.83 -2.95
C GLY A 294 -21.85 10.83 -2.61
N VAL A 295 -20.98 10.25 -3.47
CA VAL A 295 -19.56 10.03 -3.14
C VAL A 295 -18.78 11.33 -2.95
N GLY A 296 -19.01 12.36 -3.75
CA GLY A 296 -18.31 13.64 -3.62
C GLY A 296 -18.67 14.39 -2.33
N ILE A 297 -19.96 14.56 -2.09
CA ILE A 297 -20.47 15.25 -0.88
C ILE A 297 -20.25 14.39 0.37
N SER A 298 -20.43 13.06 0.29
CA SER A 298 -20.18 12.16 1.42
C SER A 298 -18.70 12.12 1.80
N ASN A 299 -17.79 12.17 0.85
CA ASN A 299 -16.35 12.27 1.10
C ASN A 299 -16.00 13.60 1.75
N THR A 300 -16.57 14.71 1.26
CA THR A 300 -16.44 16.03 1.89
C THR A 300 -16.95 16.00 3.33
N ALA A 301 -18.14 15.46 3.59
CA ALA A 301 -18.70 15.35 4.94
C ALA A 301 -17.85 14.46 5.86
N SER A 302 -17.30 13.34 5.34
CA SER A 302 -16.41 12.46 6.11
C SER A 302 -15.11 13.16 6.48
N ARG A 303 -14.52 13.92 5.55
CA ARG A 303 -13.32 14.71 5.77
C ARG A 303 -13.53 15.85 6.75
N LEU A 304 -14.67 16.57 6.65
CA LEU A 304 -15.06 17.62 7.59
C LEU A 304 -15.21 17.06 9.01
N ARG A 305 -15.82 15.88 9.14
CA ARG A 305 -15.95 15.20 10.44
C ARG A 305 -14.59 14.81 11.02
N GLN A 306 -13.66 14.40 10.19
CA GLN A 306 -12.29 14.04 10.62
C GLN A 306 -11.50 15.27 11.08
N LEU A 307 -11.63 16.41 10.40
CA LEU A 307 -10.90 17.64 10.71
C LEU A 307 -11.50 18.43 11.86
N TYR A 308 -12.83 18.58 11.88
CA TYR A 308 -13.54 19.49 12.80
C TYR A 308 -14.46 18.77 13.80
N GLY A 309 -14.55 17.44 13.77
CA GLY A 309 -15.40 16.67 14.69
C GLY A 309 -16.87 17.06 14.54
N THR A 310 -17.40 17.78 15.51
CA THR A 310 -18.77 18.32 15.54
C THR A 310 -18.85 19.83 15.34
N GLU A 311 -17.72 20.51 15.14
CA GLU A 311 -17.66 21.97 15.06
C GLU A 311 -17.94 22.54 13.66
N TYR A 312 -18.50 21.75 12.77
CA TYR A 312 -18.95 22.20 11.45
C TYR A 312 -20.44 21.97 11.25
N THR A 313 -21.03 22.74 10.34
CA THR A 313 -22.41 22.53 9.89
C THR A 313 -22.43 22.50 8.38
N PHE A 314 -22.97 21.44 7.80
CA PHE A 314 -23.20 21.33 6.36
C PHE A 314 -24.69 21.12 6.08
N THR A 315 -25.27 22.00 5.25
CA THR A 315 -26.68 21.92 4.87
C THR A 315 -26.85 22.04 3.35
N LEU A 316 -27.83 21.34 2.83
CA LEU A 316 -28.24 21.42 1.44
C LEU A 316 -29.73 21.69 1.40
N ARG A 317 -30.14 22.81 0.79
CA ARG A 317 -31.56 23.27 0.76
C ARG A 317 -31.93 23.82 -0.60
N SER A 318 -33.23 23.82 -0.94
CA SER A 318 -33.72 24.51 -2.11
C SER A 318 -33.57 26.03 -1.93
N ARG A 319 -33.23 26.72 -3.05
CA ARG A 319 -33.05 28.17 -3.06
C ARG A 319 -34.37 28.90 -2.87
N ASP A 320 -35.41 28.51 -3.64
CA ASP A 320 -36.71 29.15 -3.65
C ASP A 320 -37.81 28.25 -3.10
N ALA A 321 -38.92 28.85 -2.66
CA ALA A 321 -40.11 28.12 -2.19
C ALA A 321 -40.76 27.24 -3.30
N GLY A 322 -40.45 27.51 -4.56
CA GLY A 322 -40.88 26.70 -5.74
C GLY A 322 -39.97 25.53 -6.05
N GLY A 323 -38.90 25.27 -5.25
CA GLY A 323 -37.98 24.17 -5.44
C GLY A 323 -36.93 24.37 -6.55
N SER A 324 -36.84 25.56 -7.16
CA SER A 324 -35.84 25.91 -8.18
C SER A 324 -34.53 26.34 -7.51
N GLY A 325 -33.39 25.83 -8.04
CA GLY A 325 -32.07 26.10 -7.52
C GLY A 325 -31.76 25.42 -6.19
N THR A 326 -30.45 25.40 -5.85
CA THR A 326 -29.95 24.77 -4.62
C THR A 326 -29.00 25.72 -3.91
N ILE A 327 -28.95 25.62 -2.58
CA ILE A 327 -27.95 26.26 -1.73
C ILE A 327 -27.26 25.17 -0.91
N ALA A 328 -25.96 25.03 -1.11
CA ALA A 328 -25.07 24.26 -0.25
C ALA A 328 -24.35 25.23 0.71
N SER A 329 -24.62 25.14 1.98
CA SER A 329 -24.01 26.00 3.03
C SER A 329 -23.12 25.17 3.93
N LEU A 330 -21.89 25.65 4.14
CA LEU A 330 -20.89 25.06 4.99
C LEU A 330 -20.42 26.13 5.99
N THR A 331 -20.56 25.86 7.28
CA THR A 331 -20.02 26.70 8.35
C THR A 331 -18.86 25.98 9.02
N LEU A 332 -17.69 26.63 9.06
CA LEU A 332 -16.46 26.10 9.65
C LEU A 332 -16.01 26.98 10.81
N PRO A 333 -15.28 26.43 11.79
CA PRO A 333 -14.56 27.26 12.75
C PRO A 333 -13.52 28.11 12.03
N LEU A 334 -13.37 29.37 12.44
CA LEU A 334 -12.45 30.30 11.81
C LEU A 334 -11.02 30.06 12.33
N HIS A 335 -10.17 29.53 11.47
CA HIS A 335 -8.74 29.39 11.67
C HIS A 335 -8.01 30.32 10.70
N ASP A 336 -7.19 31.24 11.20
CA ASP A 336 -6.33 32.10 10.38
C ASP A 336 -4.91 31.54 10.31
N THR A 337 -4.21 31.75 9.18
CA THR A 337 -2.82 31.31 8.98
C THR A 337 -1.85 31.84 10.05
N ALA A 338 -2.14 33.02 10.65
CA ALA A 338 -1.32 33.62 11.71
C ALA A 338 -1.48 32.95 13.09
N ILE A 339 -2.51 32.10 13.31
CA ILE A 339 -2.81 31.44 14.60
C ILE A 339 -2.50 29.94 14.55
N GLY A 340 -2.44 29.34 13.36
CA GLY A 340 -2.34 27.90 13.16
C GLY A 340 -0.98 27.25 13.49
N THR A 341 0.07 28.04 13.76
CA THR A 341 1.41 27.48 14.06
C THR A 341 1.67 27.22 15.54
N ALA A 342 0.75 27.59 16.47
CA ALA A 342 1.03 27.53 17.90
C ALA A 342 0.36 26.38 18.67
N ASN A 343 -0.67 25.69 18.18
CA ASN A 343 -1.43 24.71 18.98
C ASN A 343 -1.97 23.47 18.22
N HIS A 344 -1.18 22.87 17.34
CA HIS A 344 -1.41 21.47 16.99
C HIS A 344 -0.43 20.60 17.80
N GLU A 345 -0.78 20.29 19.04
CA GLU A 345 -0.27 19.07 19.66
C GLU A 345 -0.76 17.88 18.82
N PRO A 346 0.14 16.99 18.37
CA PRO A 346 -0.29 15.78 17.66
C PRO A 346 -1.14 14.95 18.63
N PHE A 347 -2.35 14.63 18.20
CA PHE A 347 -3.28 13.74 18.89
C PHE A 347 -2.52 12.43 19.22
N LYS A 348 -2.11 12.29 20.50
CA LYS A 348 -1.52 11.05 21.01
C LYS A 348 -2.62 10.00 21.05
N GLN A 349 -2.55 9.04 20.11
CA GLN A 349 -3.29 7.80 20.28
C GLN A 349 -2.89 7.16 21.62
N PRO A 350 -3.83 6.74 22.47
CA PRO A 350 -3.50 5.92 23.63
C PRO A 350 -2.94 4.59 23.09
N LEU A 351 -1.70 4.30 23.49
CA LEU A 351 -1.10 2.99 23.26
C LEU A 351 -1.96 1.93 23.97
N PRO A 352 -2.18 0.75 23.36
CA PRO A 352 -2.85 -0.35 24.04
C PRO A 352 -2.06 -0.72 25.30
N ASN A 353 -2.78 -0.84 26.41
CA ASN A 353 -2.25 -1.16 27.73
C ASN A 353 -1.27 -2.34 27.67
N GLY A 354 -0.01 -2.02 27.92
CA GLY A 354 1.07 -2.99 28.05
C GLY A 354 0.94 -3.78 29.34
N VAL A 355 1.25 -5.01 29.20
CA VAL A 355 1.49 -6.02 30.23
C VAL A 355 2.28 -5.43 31.41
N VAL A 356 1.67 -5.47 32.58
CA VAL A 356 2.34 -5.28 33.87
C VAL A 356 3.22 -6.50 34.11
N THR A 357 4.52 -6.34 34.07
CA THR A 357 5.45 -7.31 34.66
C THR A 357 5.67 -6.90 36.09
N ASP A 358 5.03 -7.62 37.04
CA ASP A 358 5.41 -7.61 38.41
C ASP A 358 6.84 -8.17 38.57
N GLY A 359 7.73 -7.35 39.13
CA GLY A 359 9.03 -7.74 39.56
C GLY A 359 8.98 -8.19 41.02
N ALA A 360 9.53 -9.34 41.29
CA ALA A 360 10.13 -9.73 42.58
C ALA A 360 11.42 -10.46 42.26
#